data_5c14a3033a19771b32a17758ca32024e
#
_entry.id   5c14a3033a19771b32a17758ca32024e
#
_cell.length_a   1.000
_cell.length_b   1.000
_cell.length_c   1.000
_cell.angle_alpha   90.00
_cell.angle_beta   90.00
_cell.angle_gamma   90.00
#
_symmetry.space_group_name_H-M   'P 1'
#
loop_
_entity.id
_entity.type
_entity.pdbx_description
1 polymer ?
#
loop_
_entity_poly.entity_id
_entity_poly.type
_entity_poly.pdbx_seq_one_letter_code
_entity_poly.pdbx_strand_id
1 'polypeptide(L)'
;MSERPRRGLVVMAYGTPRRPEDIEAYYTHIRRGRPPEPEQLADLVARYEAIGGISPLARLTEAQCAALERGLERHAPGEWTVVLGQKHAAPFIEDAVNELADQGVEDAVGLVLAPHYSRTSVGEYQRRAAETAAARELPWRSIERWHLDAAYVDFLTAAVRDAMVGMPERTTVLFTAHSLPERALEGDRYPDELAESAAVVAERLGLSSWSQAWQSAGRTPEPWRGPDILDELRRLAAEGDTDGVLVCAQGFTADHLEVLYDLDIETRAVADELGLAFARTRSLNDDDSVMDALARHVIDTAGAAG
;
A
#
# COMPACT_ATOMS: atom_id res chain seq x y z
N MET A 1 22.48 -22.49 22.98
CA MET A 1 22.82 -22.13 21.60
C MET A 1 21.46 -21.81 20.97
N SER A 2 21.19 -20.55 20.65
CA SER A 2 19.97 -20.21 19.88
C SER A 2 20.09 -20.90 18.52
N GLU A 3 19.17 -21.81 18.18
CA GLU A 3 19.11 -22.34 16.84
C GLU A 3 18.91 -21.15 15.90
N ARG A 4 19.66 -21.09 14.81
CA ARG A 4 19.51 -20.05 13.81
C ARG A 4 18.12 -20.19 13.18
N PRO A 5 17.42 -19.09 12.92
CA PRO A 5 16.17 -19.15 12.17
C PRO A 5 16.36 -19.91 10.87
N ARG A 6 15.44 -20.82 10.58
CA ARG A 6 15.53 -21.67 9.39
C ARG A 6 14.86 -21.03 8.18
N ARG A 7 13.98 -20.07 8.39
CA ARG A 7 13.16 -19.44 7.36
C ARG A 7 13.31 -17.93 7.34
N GLY A 8 13.16 -17.36 6.15
CA GLY A 8 13.21 -15.93 5.93
C GLY A 8 11.87 -15.36 5.50
N LEU A 9 11.55 -14.16 5.99
CA LEU A 9 10.49 -13.31 5.44
C LEU A 9 11.12 -12.04 4.88
N VAL A 10 10.97 -11.80 3.58
CA VAL A 10 11.26 -10.50 2.98
C VAL A 10 9.96 -9.70 2.91
N VAL A 11 9.85 -8.69 3.77
CA VAL A 11 8.78 -7.70 3.70
C VAL A 11 9.16 -6.67 2.66
N MET A 12 8.31 -6.49 1.64
CA MET A 12 8.60 -5.58 0.53
C MET A 12 7.69 -4.36 0.53
N ALA A 13 8.29 -3.18 0.34
CA ALA A 13 7.60 -1.90 0.32
C ALA A 13 8.15 -0.96 -0.75
N TYR A 14 7.42 0.12 -1.05
CA TYR A 14 7.82 1.09 -2.07
C TYR A 14 9.08 1.85 -1.69
N GLY A 15 9.19 2.24 -0.42
CA GLY A 15 10.24 3.10 0.08
C GLY A 15 9.90 4.58 0.00
N THR A 16 10.64 5.39 0.75
CA THR A 16 10.47 6.84 0.83
C THR A 16 11.79 7.48 1.26
N PRO A 17 12.03 8.76 0.94
CA PRO A 17 13.18 9.47 1.50
C PRO A 17 13.05 9.54 3.03
N ARG A 18 14.17 9.40 3.72
CA ARG A 18 14.22 9.45 5.19
C ARG A 18 14.48 10.86 5.70
N ARG A 19 15.04 11.72 4.86
CA ARG A 19 15.39 13.12 5.16
C ARG A 19 15.09 13.99 3.95
N PRO A 20 14.82 15.29 4.14
CA PRO A 20 14.55 16.19 3.03
C PRO A 20 15.62 16.21 1.94
N GLU A 21 16.89 16.11 2.33
CA GLU A 21 18.02 16.07 1.39
C GLU A 21 18.06 14.81 0.51
N ASP A 22 17.34 13.76 0.87
CA ASP A 22 17.26 12.51 0.09
C ASP A 22 16.19 12.56 -1.01
N ILE A 23 15.31 13.59 -1.05
CA ILE A 23 14.15 13.66 -1.95
C ILE A 23 14.57 13.65 -3.41
N GLU A 24 15.59 14.40 -3.80
CA GLU A 24 16.06 14.47 -5.19
C GLU A 24 16.62 13.12 -5.68
N ALA A 25 17.45 12.47 -4.85
CA ALA A 25 18.02 11.17 -5.16
C ALA A 25 16.93 10.09 -5.28
N TYR A 26 15.97 10.10 -4.36
CA TYR A 26 14.81 9.22 -4.38
C TYR A 26 13.96 9.44 -5.64
N TYR A 27 13.64 10.68 -5.99
CA TYR A 27 12.86 10.99 -7.19
C TYR A 27 13.61 10.61 -8.48
N THR A 28 14.93 10.84 -8.52
CA THR A 28 15.79 10.39 -9.61
C THR A 28 15.75 8.86 -9.75
N HIS A 29 15.79 8.11 -8.65
CA HIS A 29 15.69 6.65 -8.67
C HIS A 29 14.33 6.16 -9.24
N ILE A 30 13.20 6.75 -8.83
CA ILE A 30 11.87 6.45 -9.38
C ILE A 30 11.84 6.68 -10.89
N ARG A 31 12.52 7.73 -11.37
CA ARG A 31 12.63 8.09 -12.78
C ARG A 31 13.71 7.30 -13.55
N ARG A 32 14.17 6.17 -12.98
CA ARG A 32 15.17 5.28 -13.56
C ARG A 32 16.50 5.99 -13.88
N GLY A 33 16.99 6.78 -12.93
CA GLY A 33 18.25 7.52 -13.02
C GLY A 33 18.17 8.84 -13.78
N ARG A 34 16.98 9.29 -14.21
CA ARG A 34 16.81 10.60 -14.85
C ARG A 34 16.47 11.65 -13.79
N PRO A 35 17.32 12.66 -13.53
CA PRO A 35 17.01 13.73 -12.60
C PRO A 35 15.68 14.42 -12.95
N PRO A 36 14.90 14.86 -11.95
CA PRO A 36 13.71 15.67 -12.19
C PRO A 36 14.12 17.07 -12.70
N GLU A 37 13.22 17.71 -13.46
CA GLU A 37 13.34 19.13 -13.74
C GLU A 37 13.20 19.93 -12.43
N PRO A 38 13.84 21.12 -12.31
CA PRO A 38 13.81 21.91 -11.07
C PRO A 38 12.40 22.18 -10.56
N GLU A 39 11.44 22.47 -11.44
CA GLU A 39 10.05 22.72 -11.10
C GLU A 39 9.35 21.46 -10.54
N GLN A 40 9.67 20.29 -11.11
CA GLN A 40 9.13 19.00 -10.63
C GLN A 40 9.67 18.66 -9.24
N LEU A 41 10.95 18.95 -9.00
CA LEU A 41 11.57 18.75 -7.69
C LEU A 41 10.97 19.70 -6.66
N ALA A 42 10.84 20.98 -7.02
CA ALA A 42 10.25 22.01 -6.13
C ALA A 42 8.81 21.65 -5.74
N ASP A 43 7.98 21.18 -6.70
CA ASP A 43 6.62 20.73 -6.42
C ASP A 43 6.61 19.53 -5.44
N LEU A 44 7.48 18.54 -5.66
CA LEU A 44 7.56 17.39 -4.76
C LEU A 44 8.03 17.79 -3.36
N VAL A 45 9.02 18.67 -3.25
CA VAL A 45 9.50 19.19 -1.95
C VAL A 45 8.37 19.94 -1.24
N ALA A 46 7.63 20.81 -1.94
CA ALA A 46 6.50 21.55 -1.37
C ALA A 46 5.40 20.61 -0.84
N ARG A 47 5.13 19.49 -1.51
CA ARG A 47 4.18 18.47 -1.03
C ARG A 47 4.68 17.79 0.25
N TYR A 48 5.98 17.47 0.34
CA TYR A 48 6.57 16.96 1.59
C TYR A 48 6.50 18.00 2.72
N GLU A 49 6.79 19.25 2.43
CA GLU A 49 6.68 20.35 3.43
C GLU A 49 5.24 20.50 3.94
N ALA A 50 4.25 20.41 3.06
CA ALA A 50 2.83 20.51 3.40
C ALA A 50 2.36 19.41 4.37
N ILE A 51 2.98 18.22 4.34
CA ILE A 51 2.67 17.13 5.27
C ILE A 51 3.59 17.10 6.52
N GLY A 52 4.42 18.14 6.73
CA GLY A 52 5.30 18.26 7.90
C GLY A 52 6.78 17.96 7.64
N GLY A 53 7.21 17.96 6.38
CA GLY A 53 8.61 17.90 5.96
C GLY A 53 9.11 16.55 5.46
N ILE A 54 8.59 15.44 5.96
CA ILE A 54 8.91 14.09 5.48
C ILE A 54 7.74 13.12 5.68
N SER A 55 7.67 12.09 4.83
CA SER A 55 6.63 11.06 4.95
C SER A 55 6.85 10.17 6.18
N PRO A 56 5.79 9.81 6.92
CA PRO A 56 5.88 8.84 8.01
C PRO A 56 6.14 7.41 7.53
N LEU A 57 6.10 7.14 6.22
CA LEU A 57 6.11 5.80 5.62
C LEU A 57 7.30 4.95 6.07
N ALA A 58 8.52 5.51 6.17
CA ALA A 58 9.69 4.73 6.59
C ALA A 58 9.49 4.14 7.99
N ARG A 59 9.07 4.97 8.95
CA ARG A 59 8.79 4.55 10.33
C ARG A 59 7.62 3.57 10.40
N LEU A 60 6.57 3.80 9.62
CA LEU A 60 5.40 2.92 9.58
C LEU A 60 5.74 1.56 8.95
N THR A 61 6.55 1.53 7.91
CA THR A 61 7.03 0.27 7.31
C THR A 61 7.89 -0.53 8.30
N GLU A 62 8.77 0.13 9.04
CA GLU A 62 9.55 -0.52 10.11
C GLU A 62 8.63 -1.07 11.23
N ALA A 63 7.59 -0.33 11.60
CA ALA A 63 6.60 -0.80 12.57
C ALA A 63 5.79 -2.01 12.06
N GLN A 64 5.44 -2.03 10.76
CA GLN A 64 4.81 -3.18 10.10
C GLN A 64 5.73 -4.42 10.13
N CYS A 65 7.01 -4.26 9.79
CA CYS A 65 7.99 -5.35 9.90
C CYS A 65 8.08 -5.89 11.33
N ALA A 66 8.20 -5.01 12.32
CA ALA A 66 8.26 -5.40 13.73
C ALA A 66 6.96 -6.10 14.21
N ALA A 67 5.79 -5.68 13.69
CA ALA A 67 4.52 -6.33 14.01
C ALA A 67 4.42 -7.73 13.38
N LEU A 68 4.88 -7.91 12.15
CA LEU A 68 4.99 -9.22 11.49
C LEU A 68 5.95 -10.14 12.24
N GLU A 69 7.12 -9.63 12.66
CA GLU A 69 8.09 -10.39 13.45
C GLU A 69 7.48 -10.86 14.78
N ARG A 70 6.76 -9.98 15.51
CA ARG A 70 6.01 -10.38 16.72
C ARG A 70 4.94 -11.43 16.44
N GLY A 71 4.25 -11.34 15.29
CA GLY A 71 3.27 -12.35 14.86
C GLY A 71 3.93 -13.71 14.59
N LEU A 72 5.02 -13.72 13.84
CA LEU A 72 5.78 -14.94 13.55
C LEU A 72 6.35 -15.56 14.83
N GLU A 73 6.91 -14.76 15.73
CA GLU A 73 7.43 -15.26 17.02
C GLU A 73 6.33 -15.87 17.89
N ARG A 74 5.09 -15.37 17.84
CA ARG A 74 3.96 -15.98 18.55
C ARG A 74 3.55 -17.34 18.01
N HIS A 75 3.57 -17.52 16.68
CA HIS A 75 3.03 -18.70 16.01
C HIS A 75 4.10 -19.76 15.68
N ALA A 76 5.36 -19.35 15.51
CA ALA A 76 6.50 -20.20 15.17
C ALA A 76 7.79 -19.65 15.84
N PRO A 77 7.92 -19.78 17.19
CA PRO A 77 8.98 -19.14 17.97
C PRO A 77 10.38 -19.55 17.50
N GLY A 78 11.21 -18.56 17.19
CA GLY A 78 12.62 -18.75 16.83
C GLY A 78 12.86 -19.35 15.44
N GLU A 79 11.82 -19.51 14.61
CA GLU A 79 11.95 -20.14 13.27
C GLU A 79 12.18 -19.12 12.16
N TRP A 80 11.93 -17.82 12.38
CA TRP A 80 11.88 -16.83 11.32
C TRP A 80 12.88 -15.68 11.52
N THR A 81 13.45 -15.22 10.42
CA THR A 81 14.13 -13.93 10.30
C THR A 81 13.35 -13.03 9.37
N VAL A 82 13.05 -11.81 9.81
CA VAL A 82 12.33 -10.81 9.03
C VAL A 82 13.31 -9.73 8.56
N VAL A 83 13.31 -9.45 7.26
CA VAL A 83 14.10 -8.38 6.65
C VAL A 83 13.22 -7.49 5.78
N LEU A 84 13.58 -6.22 5.68
CA LEU A 84 12.91 -5.23 4.84
C LEU A 84 13.65 -5.07 3.52
N GLY A 85 12.94 -5.19 2.38
CA GLY A 85 13.42 -4.83 1.06
C GLY A 85 12.53 -3.79 0.39
N GLN A 86 13.10 -2.68 -0.09
CA GLN A 86 12.34 -1.59 -0.67
C GLN A 86 12.63 -1.43 -2.16
N LYS A 87 11.64 -0.96 -2.91
CA LYS A 87 11.76 -0.77 -4.36
C LYS A 87 12.63 0.44 -4.72
N HIS A 88 12.45 1.56 -4.01
CA HIS A 88 13.04 2.85 -4.36
C HIS A 88 13.88 3.50 -3.26
N ALA A 89 14.11 2.83 -2.14
CA ALA A 89 14.98 3.28 -1.05
C ALA A 89 15.76 2.09 -0.48
N ALA A 90 16.90 2.36 0.14
CA ALA A 90 17.66 1.31 0.83
C ALA A 90 16.99 0.92 2.18
N PRO A 91 17.11 -0.37 2.61
CA PRO A 91 17.71 -1.48 1.87
C PRO A 91 16.85 -1.88 0.67
N PHE A 92 17.48 -2.21 -0.46
CA PHE A 92 16.76 -2.64 -1.66
C PHE A 92 16.28 -4.09 -1.53
N ILE A 93 15.33 -4.50 -2.39
CA ILE A 93 14.78 -5.86 -2.40
C ILE A 93 15.91 -6.90 -2.53
N GLU A 94 16.85 -6.65 -3.42
CA GLU A 94 17.99 -7.53 -3.67
C GLU A 94 18.92 -7.63 -2.45
N ASP A 95 19.12 -6.53 -1.73
CA ASP A 95 19.91 -6.51 -0.49
C ASP A 95 19.29 -7.40 0.57
N ALA A 96 17.96 -7.29 0.77
CA ALA A 96 17.22 -8.07 1.75
C ALA A 96 17.27 -9.58 1.44
N VAL A 97 17.10 -9.99 0.17
CA VAL A 97 17.22 -11.39 -0.23
C VAL A 97 18.64 -11.91 -0.02
N ASN A 98 19.67 -11.12 -0.38
CA ASN A 98 21.06 -11.48 -0.15
C ASN A 98 21.39 -11.63 1.34
N GLU A 99 20.85 -10.75 2.18
CA GLU A 99 21.02 -10.82 3.63
C GLU A 99 20.49 -12.14 4.20
N LEU A 100 19.28 -12.59 3.81
CA LEU A 100 18.74 -13.88 4.24
C LEU A 100 19.61 -15.05 3.76
N ALA A 101 20.07 -15.02 2.51
CA ALA A 101 20.93 -16.06 1.96
C ALA A 101 22.27 -16.12 2.71
N ASP A 102 22.86 -14.98 3.06
CA ASP A 102 24.11 -14.90 3.85
C ASP A 102 23.94 -15.39 5.30
N GLN A 103 22.72 -15.27 5.84
CA GLN A 103 22.37 -15.82 7.16
C GLN A 103 22.11 -17.33 7.10
N GLY A 104 22.02 -17.92 5.91
CA GLY A 104 21.86 -19.37 5.71
C GLY A 104 20.47 -19.89 6.06
N VAL A 105 19.41 -19.09 5.77
CA VAL A 105 18.03 -19.58 5.87
C VAL A 105 17.78 -20.66 4.82
N GLU A 106 16.91 -21.62 5.12
CA GLU A 106 16.64 -22.78 4.26
C GLU A 106 15.65 -22.48 3.13
N ASP A 107 14.69 -21.59 3.40
CA ASP A 107 13.71 -21.09 2.45
C ASP A 107 13.24 -19.67 2.83
N ALA A 108 12.63 -18.97 1.90
CA ALA A 108 12.13 -17.62 2.14
C ALA A 108 10.76 -17.38 1.50
N VAL A 109 9.99 -16.50 2.14
CA VAL A 109 8.70 -16.00 1.65
C VAL A 109 8.82 -14.51 1.38
N GLY A 110 8.28 -14.05 0.23
CA GLY A 110 8.13 -12.63 -0.09
C GLY A 110 6.71 -12.15 0.14
N LEU A 111 6.56 -11.13 0.98
CA LEU A 111 5.30 -10.43 1.24
C LEU A 111 5.44 -8.97 0.82
N VAL A 112 4.59 -8.51 -0.10
CA VAL A 112 4.49 -7.07 -0.44
C VAL A 112 3.42 -6.42 0.45
N LEU A 113 3.74 -5.28 1.03
CA LEU A 113 2.79 -4.46 1.80
C LEU A 113 1.82 -3.72 0.85
N ALA A 114 1.19 -4.49 -0.03
CA ALA A 114 0.15 -4.07 -0.96
C ALA A 114 -0.83 -5.24 -1.14
N PRO A 115 -2.12 -5.07 -0.80
CA PRO A 115 -3.07 -6.19 -0.75
C PRO A 115 -3.46 -6.72 -2.14
N HIS A 116 -3.52 -5.83 -3.13
CA HIS A 116 -4.03 -6.09 -4.46
C HIS A 116 -2.88 -6.31 -5.45
N TYR A 117 -2.97 -7.38 -6.23
CA TYR A 117 -1.95 -7.69 -7.22
C TYR A 117 -2.03 -6.75 -8.42
N SER A 118 -0.88 -6.26 -8.85
CA SER A 118 -0.66 -5.69 -10.17
C SER A 118 0.68 -6.18 -10.71
N ARG A 119 0.71 -6.52 -11.99
CA ARG A 119 1.93 -6.97 -12.67
C ARG A 119 3.07 -5.95 -12.58
N THR A 120 2.76 -4.66 -12.65
CA THR A 120 3.73 -3.56 -12.59
C THR A 120 4.06 -3.09 -11.18
N SER A 121 3.32 -3.56 -10.18
CA SER A 121 3.55 -3.32 -8.77
C SER A 121 3.98 -4.63 -8.08
N VAL A 122 3.09 -5.34 -7.40
CA VAL A 122 3.41 -6.57 -6.64
C VAL A 122 4.19 -7.57 -7.48
N GLY A 123 3.80 -7.78 -8.74
CA GLY A 123 4.49 -8.68 -9.66
C GLY A 123 5.94 -8.29 -9.91
N GLU A 124 6.26 -6.99 -10.01
CA GLU A 124 7.64 -6.52 -10.17
C GLU A 124 8.48 -6.79 -8.92
N TYR A 125 7.94 -6.53 -7.71
CA TYR A 125 8.64 -6.82 -6.46
C TYR A 125 8.96 -8.32 -6.34
N GLN A 126 7.96 -9.17 -6.54
CA GLN A 126 8.13 -10.61 -6.43
C GLN A 126 9.11 -11.15 -7.47
N ARG A 127 9.08 -10.66 -8.70
CA ARG A 127 10.04 -11.05 -9.75
C ARG A 127 11.48 -10.69 -9.35
N ARG A 128 11.74 -9.45 -8.89
CA ARG A 128 13.08 -9.01 -8.46
C ARG A 128 13.61 -9.88 -7.31
N ALA A 129 12.76 -10.13 -6.31
CA ALA A 129 13.11 -10.98 -5.18
C ALA A 129 13.39 -12.43 -5.62
N ALA A 130 12.52 -13.02 -6.45
CA ALA A 130 12.66 -14.39 -6.93
C ALA A 130 13.90 -14.58 -7.82
N GLU A 131 14.22 -13.61 -8.69
CA GLU A 131 15.44 -13.65 -9.52
C GLU A 131 16.70 -13.62 -8.64
N THR A 132 16.71 -12.78 -7.60
CA THR A 132 17.84 -12.72 -6.66
C THR A 132 17.95 -14.00 -5.82
N ALA A 133 16.81 -14.52 -5.33
CA ALA A 133 16.77 -15.77 -4.58
C ALA A 133 17.28 -16.96 -5.43
N ALA A 134 16.86 -17.04 -6.70
CA ALA A 134 17.35 -18.07 -7.63
C ALA A 134 18.87 -17.99 -7.85
N ALA A 135 19.43 -16.78 -7.97
CA ALA A 135 20.89 -16.57 -8.11
C ALA A 135 21.66 -16.99 -6.85
N ARG A 136 20.99 -17.06 -5.70
CA ARG A 136 21.54 -17.49 -4.40
C ARG A 136 21.14 -18.93 -4.02
N GLU A 137 20.48 -19.66 -4.93
CA GLU A 137 19.96 -21.01 -4.68
C GLU A 137 19.05 -21.07 -3.43
N LEU A 138 18.39 -19.96 -3.09
CA LEU A 138 17.46 -19.85 -1.97
C LEU A 138 16.04 -20.18 -2.45
N PRO A 139 15.40 -21.26 -1.96
CA PRO A 139 14.00 -21.56 -2.25
C PRO A 139 13.09 -20.39 -1.90
N TRP A 140 12.23 -20.00 -2.84
CA TRP A 140 11.40 -18.79 -2.75
C TRP A 140 9.93 -19.10 -2.96
N ARG A 141 9.08 -18.49 -2.13
CA ARG A 141 7.63 -18.45 -2.31
C ARG A 141 7.12 -17.02 -2.25
N SER A 142 6.05 -16.74 -2.99
CA SER A 142 5.47 -15.39 -3.09
C SER A 142 4.05 -15.37 -2.54
N ILE A 143 3.75 -14.41 -1.66
CA ILE A 143 2.38 -13.99 -1.38
C ILE A 143 2.07 -12.85 -2.34
N GLU A 144 1.26 -13.14 -3.36
CA GLU A 144 0.96 -12.19 -4.44
C GLU A 144 -0.22 -11.27 -4.10
N ARG A 145 -1.15 -11.74 -3.29
CA ARG A 145 -2.36 -10.99 -2.93
C ARG A 145 -2.90 -11.43 -1.56
N TRP A 146 -3.52 -10.48 -0.87
CA TRP A 146 -4.16 -10.71 0.41
C TRP A 146 -5.36 -9.77 0.65
N HIS A 147 -5.90 -9.18 -0.44
CA HIS A 147 -7.02 -8.21 -0.42
C HIS A 147 -8.34 -8.79 0.10
N LEU A 148 -8.52 -10.11 0.11
CA LEU A 148 -9.67 -10.81 0.69
C LEU A 148 -9.35 -11.54 1.98
N ASP A 149 -8.15 -11.37 2.54
CA ASP A 149 -7.85 -11.92 3.86
C ASP A 149 -8.83 -11.36 4.89
N ALA A 150 -9.42 -12.24 5.70
CA ALA A 150 -10.52 -11.89 6.60
C ALA A 150 -10.16 -10.71 7.52
N ALA A 151 -8.94 -10.71 8.09
CA ALA A 151 -8.50 -9.65 8.99
C ALA A 151 -8.37 -8.29 8.27
N TYR A 152 -7.95 -8.28 7.01
CA TYR A 152 -7.89 -7.06 6.22
C TYR A 152 -9.28 -6.50 5.88
N VAL A 153 -10.20 -7.37 5.46
CA VAL A 153 -11.60 -6.99 5.20
C VAL A 153 -12.29 -6.53 6.47
N ASP A 154 -12.03 -7.18 7.61
CA ASP A 154 -12.55 -6.79 8.93
C ASP A 154 -12.03 -5.41 9.33
N PHE A 155 -10.73 -5.15 9.10
CA PHE A 155 -10.12 -3.85 9.31
C PHE A 155 -10.79 -2.75 8.47
N LEU A 156 -10.92 -2.95 7.15
CA LEU A 156 -11.58 -1.97 6.26
C LEU A 156 -13.03 -1.71 6.69
N THR A 157 -13.77 -2.77 7.03
CA THR A 157 -15.16 -2.68 7.48
C THR A 157 -15.27 -1.85 8.77
N ALA A 158 -14.38 -2.09 9.73
CA ALA A 158 -14.34 -1.31 10.97
C ALA A 158 -13.94 0.15 10.70
N ALA A 159 -12.91 0.38 9.88
CA ALA A 159 -12.43 1.72 9.56
C ALA A 159 -13.49 2.58 8.86
N VAL A 160 -14.23 2.00 7.91
CA VAL A 160 -15.35 2.70 7.25
C VAL A 160 -16.47 2.99 8.24
N ARG A 161 -16.87 2.00 9.05
CA ARG A 161 -17.92 2.19 10.08
C ARG A 161 -17.56 3.32 11.06
N ASP A 162 -16.33 3.31 11.55
CA ASP A 162 -15.86 4.29 12.53
C ASP A 162 -15.82 5.71 11.92
N ALA A 163 -15.36 5.82 10.67
CA ALA A 163 -15.26 7.09 9.98
C ALA A 163 -16.63 7.64 9.50
N MET A 164 -17.65 6.79 9.38
CA MET A 164 -19.03 7.23 9.10
C MET A 164 -19.68 7.93 10.28
N VAL A 165 -19.13 7.81 11.48
CA VAL A 165 -19.71 8.46 12.68
C VAL A 165 -19.62 9.98 12.53
N GLY A 166 -20.78 10.63 12.55
CA GLY A 166 -20.90 12.08 12.37
C GLY A 166 -20.96 12.58 10.93
N MET A 167 -20.87 11.68 9.96
CA MET A 167 -21.10 12.02 8.54
C MET A 167 -22.61 12.21 8.26
N PRO A 168 -22.98 13.03 7.26
CA PRO A 168 -24.36 13.16 6.80
C PRO A 168 -24.97 11.83 6.40
N GLU A 169 -26.31 11.72 6.47
CA GLU A 169 -27.05 10.50 6.05
C GLU A 169 -26.78 10.15 4.58
N ARG A 170 -26.78 11.18 3.71
CA ARG A 170 -26.45 11.01 2.28
C ARG A 170 -24.93 11.13 2.07
N THR A 171 -24.17 10.17 2.60
CA THR A 171 -22.72 10.08 2.40
C THR A 171 -22.39 8.97 1.40
N THR A 172 -21.59 9.31 0.40
CA THR A 172 -21.01 8.34 -0.54
C THR A 172 -19.64 7.88 -0.07
N VAL A 173 -19.40 6.57 -0.04
CA VAL A 173 -18.09 5.99 0.27
C VAL A 173 -17.29 5.81 -1.02
N LEU A 174 -16.12 6.45 -1.12
CA LEU A 174 -15.18 6.28 -2.22
C LEU A 174 -14.05 5.33 -1.80
N PHE A 175 -13.96 4.17 -2.43
CA PHE A 175 -12.84 3.27 -2.26
C PHE A 175 -11.74 3.67 -3.25
N THR A 176 -10.55 4.04 -2.74
CA THR A 176 -9.49 4.58 -3.59
C THR A 176 -8.22 3.75 -3.61
N ALA A 177 -7.49 3.89 -4.71
CA ALA A 177 -6.18 3.30 -4.93
C ALA A 177 -5.35 4.19 -5.86
N HIS A 178 -4.05 3.90 -5.94
CA HIS A 178 -3.16 4.57 -6.88
C HIS A 178 -3.58 4.27 -8.33
N SER A 179 -3.74 5.31 -9.14
CA SER A 179 -3.99 5.17 -10.58
C SER A 179 -2.78 4.55 -11.28
N LEU A 180 -3.05 3.78 -12.31
CA LEU A 180 -2.03 3.20 -13.18
C LEU A 180 -2.35 3.55 -14.64
N PRO A 181 -1.32 3.61 -15.51
CA PRO A 181 -1.55 3.76 -16.94
C PRO A 181 -2.45 2.65 -17.49
N GLU A 182 -3.45 2.97 -18.32
CA GLU A 182 -4.39 1.97 -18.88
C GLU A 182 -3.65 0.83 -19.60
N ARG A 183 -2.55 1.11 -20.30
CA ARG A 183 -1.73 0.09 -20.94
C ARG A 183 -1.11 -0.92 -19.97
N ALA A 184 -0.87 -0.52 -18.71
CA ALA A 184 -0.33 -1.40 -17.68
C ALA A 184 -1.41 -2.33 -17.11
N LEU A 185 -2.68 -1.93 -17.25
CA LEU A 185 -3.85 -2.66 -16.79
C LEU A 185 -4.42 -3.65 -17.82
N GLU A 186 -3.91 -3.66 -19.05
CA GLU A 186 -4.35 -4.62 -20.06
C GLU A 186 -4.11 -6.07 -19.60
N GLY A 187 -5.20 -6.80 -19.32
CA GLY A 187 -5.15 -8.16 -18.79
C GLY A 187 -4.69 -8.28 -17.33
N ASP A 188 -4.62 -7.17 -16.61
CA ASP A 188 -4.29 -7.12 -15.18
C ASP A 188 -5.57 -7.09 -14.35
N ARG A 189 -5.60 -7.86 -13.25
CA ARG A 189 -6.76 -7.95 -12.36
C ARG A 189 -6.80 -6.89 -11.26
N TYR A 190 -5.85 -5.97 -11.22
CA TYR A 190 -5.77 -4.95 -10.18
C TYR A 190 -7.08 -4.18 -9.95
N PRO A 191 -7.79 -3.67 -11.02
CA PRO A 191 -9.07 -3.03 -10.82
C PRO A 191 -10.16 -3.96 -10.29
N ASP A 192 -10.15 -5.24 -10.70
CA ASP A 192 -11.13 -6.23 -10.25
C ASP A 192 -10.92 -6.59 -8.79
N GLU A 193 -9.67 -6.81 -8.36
CA GLU A 193 -9.33 -7.11 -6.97
C GLU A 193 -9.69 -5.96 -6.01
N LEU A 194 -9.52 -4.70 -6.47
CA LEU A 194 -9.99 -3.52 -5.73
C LEU A 194 -11.53 -3.48 -5.66
N ALA A 195 -12.22 -3.85 -6.74
CA ALA A 195 -13.67 -3.93 -6.75
C ALA A 195 -14.18 -5.05 -5.83
N GLU A 196 -13.50 -6.20 -5.80
CA GLU A 196 -13.84 -7.34 -4.94
C GLU A 196 -13.80 -6.96 -3.46
N SER A 197 -12.70 -6.36 -3.00
CA SER A 197 -12.59 -5.94 -1.58
C SER A 197 -13.56 -4.82 -1.22
N ALA A 198 -13.76 -3.83 -2.10
CA ALA A 198 -14.74 -2.76 -1.90
C ALA A 198 -16.17 -3.31 -1.79
N ALA A 199 -16.57 -4.23 -2.69
CA ALA A 199 -17.89 -4.83 -2.69
C ALA A 199 -18.17 -5.62 -1.40
N VAL A 200 -17.19 -6.40 -0.92
CA VAL A 200 -17.34 -7.15 0.35
C VAL A 200 -17.54 -6.20 1.53
N VAL A 201 -16.79 -5.11 1.60
CA VAL A 201 -16.95 -4.10 2.67
C VAL A 201 -18.31 -3.40 2.56
N ALA A 202 -18.70 -3.01 1.34
CA ALA A 202 -19.99 -2.35 1.07
C ALA A 202 -21.17 -3.24 1.45
N GLU A 203 -21.13 -4.53 1.10
CA GLU A 203 -22.15 -5.51 1.46
C GLU A 203 -22.25 -5.68 2.98
N ARG A 204 -21.13 -5.86 3.67
CA ARG A 204 -21.08 -6.02 5.13
C ARG A 204 -21.66 -4.83 5.90
N LEU A 205 -21.52 -3.63 5.35
CA LEU A 205 -22.03 -2.39 5.96
C LEU A 205 -23.40 -1.98 5.44
N GLY A 206 -23.92 -2.62 4.38
CA GLY A 206 -25.16 -2.23 3.71
C GLY A 206 -25.07 -0.82 3.13
N LEU A 207 -23.94 -0.45 2.55
CA LEU A 207 -23.75 0.88 1.96
C LEU A 207 -24.70 1.11 0.79
N SER A 208 -25.51 2.13 0.88
CA SER A 208 -26.48 2.51 -0.19
C SER A 208 -25.80 3.28 -1.32
N SER A 209 -24.69 3.97 -1.05
CA SER A 209 -23.95 4.76 -2.05
C SER A 209 -22.45 4.55 -1.87
N TRP A 210 -21.80 3.97 -2.87
CA TRP A 210 -20.36 3.82 -2.92
C TRP A 210 -19.87 3.67 -4.37
N SER A 211 -18.63 4.05 -4.63
CA SER A 211 -17.97 3.85 -5.91
C SER A 211 -16.44 3.71 -5.71
N GLN A 212 -15.75 3.44 -6.82
CA GLN A 212 -14.28 3.47 -6.87
C GLN A 212 -13.81 4.78 -7.50
N ALA A 213 -12.73 5.33 -6.95
CA ALA A 213 -12.02 6.45 -7.54
C ALA A 213 -10.51 6.21 -7.46
N TRP A 214 -9.77 6.94 -8.26
CA TRP A 214 -8.32 6.75 -8.40
C TRP A 214 -7.60 8.04 -8.06
N GLN A 215 -6.37 7.93 -7.54
CA GLN A 215 -5.59 9.08 -7.14
C GLN A 215 -4.15 8.96 -7.62
N SER A 216 -3.38 10.03 -7.48
CA SER A 216 -1.94 10.04 -7.68
C SER A 216 -1.50 9.65 -9.11
N ALA A 217 -2.33 9.92 -10.11
CA ALA A 217 -1.97 9.67 -11.50
C ALA A 217 -0.68 10.42 -11.89
N GLY A 218 0.21 9.72 -12.61
CA GLY A 218 1.45 10.33 -13.08
C GLY A 218 1.22 11.41 -14.14
N ARG A 219 2.14 12.37 -14.21
CA ARG A 219 2.08 13.50 -15.17
C ARG A 219 2.66 13.11 -16.55
N THR A 220 2.24 11.95 -17.07
CA THR A 220 2.60 11.52 -18.42
C THR A 220 1.43 11.71 -19.36
N PRO A 221 1.66 11.90 -20.70
CA PRO A 221 0.58 12.17 -21.65
C PRO A 221 -0.31 10.95 -21.95
N GLU A 222 0.03 9.77 -21.45
CA GLU A 222 -0.76 8.56 -21.64
C GLU A 222 -2.01 8.57 -20.76
N PRO A 223 -3.10 7.85 -21.15
CA PRO A 223 -4.29 7.73 -20.32
C PRO A 223 -4.01 6.92 -19.05
N TRP A 224 -4.50 7.44 -17.93
CA TRP A 224 -4.44 6.83 -16.61
C TRP A 224 -5.83 6.36 -16.19
N ARG A 225 -5.87 5.33 -15.35
CA ARG A 225 -7.14 4.78 -14.84
C ARG A 225 -7.89 5.81 -14.03
N GLY A 226 -9.17 6.00 -14.38
CA GLY A 226 -10.10 6.91 -13.71
C GLY A 226 -11.40 6.22 -13.26
N PRO A 227 -12.34 6.99 -12.70
CA PRO A 227 -12.29 8.46 -12.55
C PRO A 227 -11.24 8.90 -11.50
N ASP A 228 -10.61 10.06 -11.72
CA ASP A 228 -9.81 10.72 -10.70
C ASP A 228 -10.70 11.14 -9.53
N ILE A 229 -10.18 11.08 -8.31
CA ILE A 229 -10.96 11.35 -7.10
C ILE A 229 -11.52 12.77 -7.08
N LEU A 230 -10.77 13.77 -7.54
CA LEU A 230 -11.24 15.16 -7.57
C LEU A 230 -12.35 15.36 -8.59
N ASP A 231 -12.30 14.66 -9.73
CA ASP A 231 -13.35 14.68 -10.74
C ASP A 231 -14.60 13.93 -10.24
N GLU A 232 -14.43 12.85 -9.49
CA GLU A 232 -15.54 12.12 -8.87
C GLU A 232 -16.25 12.98 -7.81
N LEU A 233 -15.53 13.76 -6.99
CA LEU A 233 -16.15 14.71 -6.06
C LEU A 233 -17.00 15.76 -6.80
N ARG A 234 -16.45 16.33 -7.88
CA ARG A 234 -17.18 17.31 -8.70
C ARG A 234 -18.43 16.72 -9.32
N ARG A 235 -18.35 15.48 -9.81
CA ARG A 235 -19.50 14.75 -10.36
C ARG A 235 -20.58 14.55 -9.30
N LEU A 236 -20.21 14.02 -8.11
CA LEU A 236 -21.15 13.79 -7.01
C LEU A 236 -21.83 15.08 -6.53
N ALA A 237 -21.07 16.17 -6.40
CA ALA A 237 -21.62 17.47 -6.04
C ALA A 237 -22.60 18.01 -7.10
N ALA A 238 -22.31 17.83 -8.39
CA ALA A 238 -23.18 18.28 -9.48
C ALA A 238 -24.49 17.47 -9.57
N GLU A 239 -24.46 16.19 -9.22
CA GLU A 239 -25.66 15.34 -9.15
C GLU A 239 -26.58 15.69 -7.98
N GLY A 240 -26.03 16.20 -6.88
CA GLY A 240 -26.79 16.71 -5.74
C GLY A 240 -27.40 15.61 -4.85
N ASP A 241 -27.02 14.36 -5.04
CA ASP A 241 -27.52 13.21 -4.28
C ASP A 241 -26.67 12.89 -3.03
N THR A 242 -25.56 13.61 -2.84
CA THR A 242 -24.58 13.40 -1.77
C THR A 242 -24.33 14.68 -0.99
N ASP A 243 -24.37 14.61 0.34
CA ASP A 243 -24.04 15.72 1.26
C ASP A 243 -22.61 15.56 1.85
N GLY A 244 -22.02 14.37 1.71
CA GLY A 244 -20.70 14.08 2.20
C GLY A 244 -20.00 12.94 1.47
N VAL A 245 -18.69 12.94 1.52
CA VAL A 245 -17.83 11.91 0.94
C VAL A 245 -16.90 11.33 2.02
N LEU A 246 -16.93 10.01 2.16
CA LEU A 246 -15.98 9.26 2.98
C LEU A 246 -14.99 8.51 2.07
N VAL A 247 -13.71 8.80 2.18
CA VAL A 247 -12.67 8.10 1.42
C VAL A 247 -12.10 6.92 2.20
N CYS A 248 -12.16 5.73 1.61
CA CYS A 248 -11.48 4.53 2.08
C CYS A 248 -10.30 4.23 1.15
N ALA A 249 -9.08 4.59 1.56
CA ALA A 249 -7.87 4.44 0.77
C ALA A 249 -7.36 2.99 0.78
N GLN A 250 -8.21 2.03 0.35
CA GLN A 250 -7.96 0.59 0.46
C GLN A 250 -6.72 0.11 -0.31
N GLY A 251 -6.30 0.82 -1.35
CA GLY A 251 -5.10 0.48 -2.12
C GLY A 251 -3.78 0.80 -1.41
N PHE A 252 -3.84 1.41 -0.21
CA PHE A 252 -2.67 1.83 0.54
C PHE A 252 -2.68 1.24 1.95
N THR A 253 -1.52 0.73 2.38
CA THR A 253 -1.41 0.07 3.69
C THR A 253 -0.83 0.96 4.78
N ALA A 254 -0.32 2.14 4.46
CA ALA A 254 0.25 3.06 5.44
C ALA A 254 0.04 4.51 5.03
N ASP A 255 -0.01 5.40 6.02
CA ASP A 255 0.04 6.84 5.78
C ASP A 255 1.37 7.21 5.13
N HIS A 256 1.31 7.94 4.03
CA HIS A 256 2.44 8.42 3.27
C HIS A 256 2.07 9.66 2.47
N LEU A 257 3.00 10.18 1.66
CA LEU A 257 2.81 11.43 0.93
C LEU A 257 1.48 11.48 0.16
N GLU A 258 1.19 10.44 -0.65
CA GLU A 258 0.00 10.42 -1.51
C GLU A 258 -1.32 10.26 -0.74
N VAL A 259 -1.31 9.67 0.45
CA VAL A 259 -2.48 9.65 1.34
C VAL A 259 -2.64 10.99 2.06
N LEU A 260 -1.56 11.51 2.65
CA LEU A 260 -1.63 12.72 3.47
C LEU A 260 -1.78 13.99 2.64
N TYR A 261 -1.14 14.07 1.47
CA TYR A 261 -1.25 15.24 0.61
C TYR A 261 -2.48 15.15 -0.29
N ASP A 262 -2.61 14.09 -1.10
CA ASP A 262 -3.66 14.02 -2.12
C ASP A 262 -5.06 13.92 -1.47
N LEU A 263 -5.20 13.23 -0.32
CA LEU A 263 -6.51 13.06 0.34
C LEU A 263 -6.76 14.09 1.45
N ASP A 264 -5.82 14.24 2.42
CA ASP A 264 -6.09 15.06 3.59
C ASP A 264 -5.93 16.56 3.32
N ILE A 265 -5.23 16.95 2.24
CA ILE A 265 -5.04 18.36 1.84
C ILE A 265 -5.83 18.65 0.56
N GLU A 266 -5.48 18.02 -0.56
CA GLU A 266 -6.01 18.39 -1.88
C GLU A 266 -7.49 17.99 -2.03
N THR A 267 -7.82 16.72 -1.76
CA THR A 267 -9.21 16.22 -1.86
C THR A 267 -10.11 16.90 -0.85
N ARG A 268 -9.65 17.12 0.39
CA ARG A 268 -10.40 17.87 1.41
C ARG A 268 -10.70 19.30 0.96
N ALA A 269 -9.71 20.02 0.41
CA ALA A 269 -9.93 21.37 -0.08
C ALA A 269 -11.00 21.42 -1.17
N VAL A 270 -10.99 20.49 -2.10
CA VAL A 270 -12.02 20.39 -3.15
C VAL A 270 -13.39 20.05 -2.55
N ALA A 271 -13.48 19.14 -1.57
CA ALA A 271 -14.74 18.85 -0.89
C ALA A 271 -15.31 20.08 -0.17
N ASP A 272 -14.44 20.84 0.52
CA ASP A 272 -14.83 22.08 1.20
C ASP A 272 -15.34 23.15 0.19
N GLU A 273 -14.67 23.32 -0.96
CA GLU A 273 -15.11 24.19 -2.06
C GLU A 273 -16.48 23.80 -2.62
N LEU A 274 -16.76 22.50 -2.67
CA LEU A 274 -18.02 21.95 -3.17
C LEU A 274 -19.13 21.91 -2.10
N GLY A 275 -18.82 22.24 -0.85
CA GLY A 275 -19.75 22.20 0.29
C GLY A 275 -20.09 20.78 0.75
N LEU A 276 -19.26 19.77 0.43
CA LEU A 276 -19.41 18.40 0.86
C LEU A 276 -18.70 18.17 2.22
N ALA A 277 -19.38 17.49 3.14
CA ALA A 277 -18.69 16.97 4.32
C ALA A 277 -17.65 15.93 3.89
N PHE A 278 -16.46 15.98 4.50
CA PHE A 278 -15.35 15.09 4.13
C PHE A 278 -14.76 14.35 5.32
N ALA A 279 -14.60 13.05 5.17
CA ALA A 279 -13.83 12.21 6.06
C ALA A 279 -12.98 11.19 5.28
N ARG A 280 -11.93 10.68 5.92
CA ARG A 280 -11.12 9.56 5.43
C ARG A 280 -10.99 8.50 6.52
N THR A 281 -11.02 7.23 6.13
CA THR A 281 -10.68 6.14 7.04
C THR A 281 -9.24 6.25 7.52
N ARG A 282 -8.95 5.74 8.73
CA ARG A 282 -7.56 5.50 9.12
C ARG A 282 -6.88 4.54 8.14
N SER A 283 -5.59 4.71 7.92
CA SER A 283 -4.77 3.73 7.20
C SER A 283 -4.51 2.50 8.06
N LEU A 284 -4.18 1.38 7.42
CA LEU A 284 -3.85 0.13 8.11
C LEU A 284 -2.67 0.32 9.06
N ASN A 285 -1.61 0.97 8.58
CA ASN A 285 -0.36 1.11 9.32
C ASN A 285 0.09 -0.25 9.90
N ASP A 286 0.48 -0.30 11.15
CA ASP A 286 0.94 -1.49 11.86
C ASP A 286 -0.18 -2.17 12.71
N ASP A 287 -1.44 -2.17 12.20
CA ASP A 287 -2.56 -2.81 12.91
C ASP A 287 -2.22 -4.26 13.30
N ASP A 288 -2.15 -4.50 14.60
CA ASP A 288 -1.70 -5.78 15.17
C ASP A 288 -2.52 -6.98 14.69
N SER A 289 -3.83 -6.82 14.47
CA SER A 289 -4.71 -7.92 14.06
C SER A 289 -4.43 -8.35 12.62
N VAL A 290 -4.21 -7.38 11.72
CA VAL A 290 -3.91 -7.68 10.32
C VAL A 290 -2.47 -8.20 10.19
N MET A 291 -1.50 -7.60 10.90
CA MET A 291 -0.12 -8.08 10.87
C MET A 291 0.02 -9.49 11.44
N ASP A 292 -0.74 -9.83 12.50
CA ASP A 292 -0.78 -11.20 13.05
C ASP A 292 -1.40 -12.21 12.06
N ALA A 293 -2.46 -11.82 11.36
CA ALA A 293 -3.06 -12.66 10.32
C ALA A 293 -2.12 -12.87 9.13
N LEU A 294 -1.42 -11.83 8.70
CA LEU A 294 -0.39 -11.93 7.64
C LEU A 294 0.77 -12.81 8.09
N ALA A 295 1.19 -12.76 9.35
CA ALA A 295 2.21 -13.66 9.88
C ALA A 295 1.77 -15.14 9.77
N ARG A 296 0.50 -15.47 10.06
CA ARG A 296 -0.05 -16.81 9.83
C ARG A 296 -0.07 -17.17 8.34
N HIS A 297 -0.50 -16.25 7.48
CA HIS A 297 -0.48 -16.45 6.02
C HIS A 297 0.93 -16.77 5.51
N VAL A 298 1.96 -16.10 6.05
CA VAL A 298 3.38 -16.39 5.75
C VAL A 298 3.75 -17.82 6.15
N ILE A 299 3.39 -18.24 7.38
CA ILE A 299 3.66 -19.59 7.87
C ILE A 299 2.96 -20.65 7.00
N ASP A 300 1.69 -20.44 6.67
CA ASP A 300 0.90 -21.34 5.82
C ASP A 300 1.51 -21.44 4.41
N THR A 301 1.94 -20.32 3.83
CA THR A 301 2.62 -20.28 2.52
C THR A 301 3.92 -21.08 2.54
N ALA A 302 4.70 -20.96 3.59
CA ALA A 302 5.94 -21.72 3.74
C ALA A 302 5.70 -23.22 4.00
N GLY A 303 4.60 -23.58 4.65
CA GLY A 303 4.22 -24.97 4.94
C GLY A 303 3.53 -25.70 3.78
N ALA A 304 3.05 -24.99 2.77
CA ALA A 304 2.43 -25.58 1.59
C ALA A 304 3.47 -26.42 0.83
N ALA A 305 3.24 -27.73 0.75
CA ALA A 305 4.07 -28.63 -0.04
C ALA A 305 4.02 -28.18 -1.50
N GLY A 306 5.18 -27.96 -2.13
CA GLY A 306 5.32 -27.60 -3.53
C GLY A 306 4.99 -28.74 -4.47
#